data_3682394394418d7d22e53c74d03dfd80
#
_entry.id   3682394394418d7d22e53c74d03dfd80
#
_cell.length_a   1.000
_cell.length_b   1.000
_cell.length_c   1.000
_cell.angle_alpha   90.00
_cell.angle_beta   90.00
_cell.angle_gamma   90.00
#
_symmetry.space_group_name_H-M   'P 1'
#
loop_
_entity.id
_entity.type
_entity.pdbx_description
1 polymer ?
#
loop_
_entity_poly.entity_id
_entity_poly.type
_entity_poly.pdbx_seq_one_letter_code
_entity_poly.pdbx_strand_id
1 'polypeptide(L)'
;MLRHTVVFRWRLGIPSGDVDEVTAALQRLPSTIPELRAYHVGRDAGLTGGNWDFAVVADFDDAAGWRAYLDHPAHQEALARIRAMAEERAAVQYEF
;
A
#
# COMPACT_ATOMS: atom_id res chain seq x y z
N MET A 1 5.61 -6.22 17.27
CA MET A 1 5.44 -5.99 15.82
C MET A 1 4.54 -4.78 15.60
N LEU A 2 4.77 -4.07 14.53
CA LEU A 2 3.95 -2.93 14.11
C LEU A 2 3.30 -3.24 12.77
N ARG A 3 1.98 -3.11 12.69
CA ARG A 3 1.23 -3.28 11.45
C ARG A 3 0.74 -1.94 10.93
N HIS A 4 1.04 -1.69 9.67
CA HIS A 4 0.61 -0.51 8.92
C HIS A 4 -0.46 -0.96 7.94
N THR A 5 -1.68 -0.44 8.09
CA THR A 5 -2.81 -0.79 7.23
C THR A 5 -3.30 0.47 6.55
N VAL A 6 -3.38 0.44 5.22
CA VAL A 6 -3.82 1.58 4.40
C VAL A 6 -4.86 1.10 3.42
N VAL A 7 -5.91 1.89 3.24
CA VAL A 7 -6.90 1.68 2.19
C VAL A 7 -7.00 2.93 1.32
N PHE A 8 -7.29 2.73 0.04
CA PHE A 8 -7.39 3.79 -0.94
C PHE A 8 -8.70 3.70 -1.68
N ARG A 9 -9.25 4.87 -2.00
CA ARG A 9 -10.32 5.02 -2.97
C ARG A 9 -9.74 5.72 -4.19
N TRP A 10 -9.89 5.08 -5.36
CA TRP A 10 -9.38 5.62 -6.60
C TRP A 10 -10.27 6.74 -7.14
N ARG A 11 -9.68 7.65 -7.87
CA ARG A 11 -10.42 8.61 -8.69
C ARG A 11 -11.25 7.87 -9.72
N LEU A 12 -12.36 8.46 -10.14
CA LEU A 12 -13.18 7.91 -11.22
C LEU A 12 -12.34 7.79 -12.50
N GLY A 13 -12.54 6.68 -13.22
CA GLY A 13 -11.91 6.48 -14.51
C GLY A 13 -10.48 5.97 -14.48
N ILE A 14 -9.95 5.56 -13.31
CA ILE A 14 -8.65 4.93 -13.25
C ILE A 14 -8.69 3.58 -13.97
N PRO A 15 -7.86 3.38 -15.02
CA PRO A 15 -7.85 2.12 -15.77
C PRO A 15 -7.39 0.95 -14.91
N SER A 16 -7.98 -0.22 -15.15
CA SER A 16 -7.58 -1.46 -14.46
C SER A 16 -6.08 -1.77 -14.64
N GLY A 17 -5.52 -1.46 -15.81
CA GLY A 17 -4.11 -1.64 -16.09
C GLY A 17 -3.20 -0.81 -15.18
N ASP A 18 -3.62 0.41 -14.81
CA ASP A 18 -2.87 1.25 -13.88
C ASP A 18 -2.86 0.65 -12.47
N VAL A 19 -3.97 0.06 -12.05
CA VAL A 19 -4.05 -0.67 -10.78
C VAL A 19 -3.13 -1.90 -10.79
N ASP A 20 -3.08 -2.63 -11.90
CA ASP A 20 -2.18 -3.77 -12.07
C ASP A 20 -0.70 -3.34 -11.98
N GLU A 21 -0.35 -2.22 -12.59
CA GLU A 21 1.02 -1.70 -12.56
C GLU A 21 1.44 -1.29 -11.15
N VAL A 22 0.59 -0.58 -10.42
CA VAL A 22 0.92 -0.18 -9.04
C VAL A 22 0.97 -1.38 -8.12
N THR A 23 0.10 -2.37 -8.33
CA THR A 23 0.13 -3.62 -7.57
C THR A 23 1.46 -4.34 -7.76
N ALA A 24 1.92 -4.47 -9.00
CA ALA A 24 3.20 -5.10 -9.31
C ALA A 24 4.38 -4.33 -8.70
N ALA A 25 4.36 -3.00 -8.76
CA ALA A 25 5.39 -2.15 -8.17
C ALA A 25 5.48 -2.35 -6.66
N LEU A 26 4.33 -2.38 -5.98
CA LEU A 26 4.27 -2.61 -4.53
C LEU A 26 4.74 -4.02 -4.16
N GLN A 27 4.34 -5.04 -4.93
CA GLN A 27 4.74 -6.42 -4.67
C GLN A 27 6.24 -6.67 -4.79
N ARG A 28 6.97 -5.78 -5.45
CA ARG A 28 8.44 -5.86 -5.53
C ARG A 28 9.15 -5.28 -4.30
N LEU A 29 8.47 -4.48 -3.48
CA LEU A 29 9.10 -3.79 -2.35
C LEU A 29 9.72 -4.73 -1.31
N PRO A 30 9.13 -5.90 -0.96
CA PRO A 30 9.77 -6.80 0.00
C PRO A 30 11.16 -7.28 -0.38
N SER A 31 11.45 -7.41 -1.68
CA SER A 31 12.78 -7.83 -2.14
C SER A 31 13.81 -6.69 -2.09
N THR A 32 13.37 -5.46 -1.90
CA THR A 32 14.21 -4.26 -1.92
C THR A 32 14.34 -3.62 -0.54
N ILE A 33 13.30 -3.74 0.30
CA ILE A 33 13.21 -3.09 1.62
C ILE A 33 13.28 -4.17 2.70
N PRO A 34 14.46 -4.38 3.31
CA PRO A 34 14.65 -5.49 4.25
C PRO A 34 13.86 -5.34 5.56
N GLU A 35 13.39 -4.15 5.89
CA GLU A 35 12.57 -3.90 7.09
C GLU A 35 11.16 -4.47 6.99
N LEU A 36 10.67 -4.77 5.79
CA LEU A 36 9.37 -5.41 5.60
C LEU A 36 9.42 -6.88 6.04
N ARG A 37 8.59 -7.23 7.02
CA ARG A 37 8.47 -8.61 7.55
C ARG A 37 7.35 -9.39 6.89
N ALA A 38 6.24 -8.70 6.60
CA ALA A 38 5.13 -9.23 5.83
C ALA A 38 4.52 -8.09 5.01
N TYR A 39 4.05 -8.39 3.82
CA TYR A 39 3.53 -7.36 2.93
C TYR A 39 2.43 -7.95 2.06
N HIS A 40 1.23 -7.39 2.17
CA HIS A 40 0.06 -7.86 1.43
C HIS A 40 -0.61 -6.66 0.77
N VAL A 41 -0.83 -6.74 -0.51
CA VAL A 41 -1.48 -5.68 -1.27
C VAL A 41 -2.52 -6.29 -2.22
N GLY A 42 -3.59 -5.58 -2.45
CA GLY A 42 -4.59 -6.07 -3.38
C GLY A 42 -5.77 -5.13 -3.54
N ARG A 43 -6.48 -5.33 -4.65
CA ARG A 43 -7.73 -4.63 -4.92
C ARG A 43 -8.88 -5.30 -4.18
N ASP A 44 -9.95 -4.53 -3.95
CA ASP A 44 -11.17 -5.06 -3.36
C ASP A 44 -11.71 -6.23 -4.19
N ALA A 45 -12.20 -7.26 -3.51
CA ALA A 45 -12.72 -8.47 -4.15
C ALA A 45 -14.12 -8.29 -4.74
N GLY A 46 -14.79 -7.16 -4.46
CA GLY A 46 -16.10 -6.88 -5.00
C GLY A 46 -17.24 -7.68 -4.39
N LEU A 47 -17.09 -8.13 -3.14
CA LEU A 47 -18.09 -8.97 -2.48
C LEU A 47 -19.30 -8.19 -1.96
N THR A 48 -19.08 -6.92 -1.60
CA THR A 48 -20.14 -6.03 -1.11
C THR A 48 -19.98 -4.64 -1.70
N GLY A 49 -21.05 -3.87 -1.74
CA GLY A 49 -21.00 -2.46 -2.15
C GLY A 49 -20.43 -1.58 -1.05
N GLY A 50 -19.95 -0.40 -1.42
CA GLY A 50 -19.46 0.61 -0.49
C GLY A 50 -18.05 0.42 0.01
N ASN A 51 -17.35 -0.63 -0.41
CA ASN A 51 -15.95 -0.86 -0.05
C ASN A 51 -15.04 0.13 -0.76
N TRP A 52 -13.88 0.41 -0.14
CA TRP A 52 -12.80 1.10 -0.80
C TRP A 52 -12.11 0.17 -1.80
N ASP A 53 -11.21 0.70 -2.62
CA ASP A 53 -10.78 0.02 -3.85
C ASP A 53 -9.52 -0.81 -3.70
N PHE A 54 -8.66 -0.48 -2.73
CA PHE A 54 -7.34 -1.09 -2.62
C PHE A 54 -6.83 -1.07 -1.20
N ALA A 55 -6.08 -2.09 -0.81
CA ALA A 55 -5.51 -2.19 0.52
C ALA A 55 -4.02 -2.55 0.48
N VAL A 56 -3.27 -2.00 1.43
CA VAL A 56 -1.89 -2.35 1.73
C VAL A 56 -1.79 -2.70 3.20
N VAL A 57 -1.22 -3.86 3.51
CA VAL A 57 -0.92 -4.29 4.88
C VAL A 57 0.56 -4.61 4.96
N ALA A 58 1.29 -3.90 5.80
CA ALA A 58 2.74 -4.04 5.95
C ALA A 58 3.11 -4.23 7.42
N ASP A 59 3.92 -5.24 7.72
CA ASP A 59 4.39 -5.53 9.07
C ASP A 59 5.87 -5.21 9.20
N PHE A 60 6.24 -4.58 10.33
CA PHE A 60 7.59 -4.18 10.69
C PHE A 60 7.89 -4.61 12.12
N ASP A 61 9.18 -4.73 12.46
CA ASP A 61 9.56 -4.98 13.85
C ASP A 61 9.13 -3.84 14.78
N ASP A 62 9.27 -2.60 14.31
CA ASP A 62 9.02 -1.38 15.09
C ASP A 62 8.79 -0.16 14.19
N ALA A 63 8.58 0.99 14.81
CA ALA A 63 8.37 2.25 14.10
C ALA A 63 9.59 2.70 13.28
N ALA A 64 10.80 2.33 13.69
CA ALA A 64 12.01 2.65 12.91
C ALA A 64 12.01 1.94 11.57
N GLY A 65 11.59 0.68 11.54
CA GLY A 65 11.44 -0.08 10.29
C GLY A 65 10.37 0.52 9.37
N TRP A 66 9.25 0.95 9.94
CA TRP A 66 8.20 1.64 9.19
C TRP A 66 8.71 2.95 8.58
N ARG A 67 9.51 3.74 9.31
CA ARG A 67 10.10 4.98 8.78
C ARG A 67 11.09 4.71 7.66
N ALA A 68 11.91 3.68 7.80
CA ALA A 68 12.83 3.27 6.73
C ALA A 68 12.07 2.91 5.45
N TYR A 69 10.94 2.23 5.57
CA TYR A 69 10.05 1.92 4.46
C TYR A 69 9.48 3.20 3.82
N LEU A 70 8.97 4.13 4.64
CA LEU A 70 8.41 5.38 4.11
C LEU A 70 9.44 6.18 3.32
N ASP A 71 10.68 6.24 3.81
CA ASP A 71 11.73 7.08 3.22
C ASP A 71 12.46 6.38 2.07
N HIS A 72 12.25 5.08 1.89
CA HIS A 72 12.95 4.32 0.86
C HIS A 72 12.58 4.82 -0.55
N PRO A 73 13.57 5.04 -1.44
CA PRO A 73 13.30 5.55 -2.79
C PRO A 73 12.30 4.70 -3.59
N ALA A 74 12.36 3.37 -3.45
CA ALA A 74 11.44 2.47 -4.14
C ALA A 74 9.99 2.66 -3.67
N HIS A 75 9.79 2.88 -2.36
CA HIS A 75 8.47 3.19 -1.82
C HIS A 75 7.99 4.57 -2.29
N GLN A 76 8.86 5.57 -2.29
CA GLN A 76 8.52 6.92 -2.75
C GLN A 76 8.08 6.93 -4.21
N GLU A 77 8.70 6.12 -5.05
CA GLU A 77 8.32 5.98 -6.46
C GLU A 77 6.93 5.36 -6.61
N ALA A 78 6.64 4.28 -5.87
CA ALA A 78 5.33 3.66 -5.87
C ALA A 78 4.25 4.60 -5.29
N LEU A 79 4.60 5.35 -4.24
CA LEU A 79 3.69 6.31 -3.60
C LEU A 79 3.31 7.44 -4.56
N ALA A 80 4.22 7.90 -5.41
CA ALA A 80 3.93 8.92 -6.41
C ALA A 80 2.84 8.44 -7.39
N ARG A 81 2.91 7.18 -7.80
CA ARG A 81 1.87 6.57 -8.65
C ARG A 81 0.52 6.51 -7.94
N ILE A 82 0.52 6.07 -6.68
CA ILE A 82 -0.69 5.99 -5.86
C ILE A 82 -1.32 7.37 -5.69
N ARG A 83 -0.53 8.40 -5.40
CA ARG A 83 -1.04 9.77 -5.23
C ARG A 83 -1.72 10.31 -6.48
N ALA A 84 -1.24 9.92 -7.66
CA ALA A 84 -1.87 10.31 -8.92
C ALA A 84 -3.23 9.62 -9.14
N MET A 85 -3.45 8.45 -8.52
CA MET A 85 -4.63 7.63 -8.69
C MET A 85 -5.67 7.80 -7.57
N ALA A 86 -5.21 8.05 -6.35
CA ALA A 86 -6.07 8.06 -5.16
C ALA A 86 -6.84 9.37 -5.00
N GLU A 87 -8.14 9.25 -4.74
CA GLU A 87 -8.98 10.36 -4.30
C GLU A 87 -8.96 10.50 -2.78
N GLU A 88 -9.01 9.36 -2.08
CA GLU A 88 -9.01 9.31 -0.62
C GLU A 88 -8.09 8.22 -0.11
N ARG A 89 -7.55 8.45 1.08
CA ARG A 89 -6.67 7.53 1.80
C ARG A 89 -7.06 7.49 3.26
N ALA A 90 -7.07 6.29 3.84
CA ALA A 90 -7.21 6.12 5.29
C ALA A 90 -6.18 5.11 5.78
N ALA A 91 -5.64 5.33 6.98
CA ALA A 91 -4.59 4.46 7.52
C ALA A 91 -4.73 4.30 9.03
N VAL A 92 -4.30 3.13 9.50
CA VAL A 92 -4.13 2.83 10.92
C VAL A 92 -2.81 2.08 11.09
N GLN A 93 -2.01 2.47 12.07
CA GLN A 93 -0.87 1.69 12.52
C GLN A 93 -1.16 1.20 13.93
N TYR A 94 -0.94 -0.08 14.18
CA TYR A 94 -1.13 -0.65 15.50
C TYR A 94 -0.08 -1.72 15.81
N GLU A 95 0.16 -1.91 17.11
CA GLU A 95 1.06 -2.94 17.60
C GLU A 95 0.33 -4.25 17.87
N PHE A 96 1.03 -5.35 17.64
CA PHE A 96 0.49 -6.69 17.90
C PHE A 96 1.57 -7.68 18.31
#